data_94bcc748f2b973bffb36d8619024ded5
#
_entry.id   94bcc748f2b973bffb36d8619024ded5
#
_cell.length_a   1.000
_cell.length_b   1.000
_cell.length_c   1.000
_cell.angle_alpha   90.00
_cell.angle_beta   90.00
_cell.angle_gamma   90.00
#
_symmetry.space_group_name_H-M   'P 1'
#
loop_
_entity.id
_entity.type
_entity.pdbx_description
1 polymer ?
#
loop_
_entity_poly.entity_id
_entity_poly.type
_entity_poly.pdbx_seq_one_letter_code
_entity_poly.pdbx_strand_id
1 'polypeptide(L)'
;MKTNIMRTVVAIAALGSATIGLAADAISHGDKEFLKDASELGLTEVQLGKMAAEKGTSPDIKALGAKMMADHNKSNAELIQIAAAKRVELGMDETAAQKKMLASFEGKTGAEFDKEFREHAVKDHQKAIKTFTHAAETSPDADIKAFAAKNLPILQEHLAMASGTAMAH
;
A
#
# COMPACT_ATOMS: atom_id res chain seq x y z
N MET A 1 78.25 -25.09 30.96
CA MET A 1 76.81 -25.32 30.87
C MET A 1 76.20 -24.06 30.27
N LYS A 2 75.71 -24.11 28.99
CA LYS A 2 75.11 -22.99 28.30
C LYS A 2 73.61 -23.28 28.19
N THR A 3 72.77 -22.54 28.89
CA THR A 3 71.33 -22.67 28.89
C THR A 3 70.77 -21.81 27.76
N ASN A 4 70.21 -22.48 26.74
CA ASN A 4 69.46 -21.84 25.65
C ASN A 4 68.02 -21.51 26.11
N ILE A 5 67.67 -20.23 26.17
CA ILE A 5 66.33 -19.77 26.42
C ILE A 5 65.64 -19.64 25.06
N MET A 6 64.71 -20.55 24.79
CA MET A 6 63.86 -20.53 23.59
C MET A 6 62.73 -19.49 23.80
N ARG A 7 62.79 -18.41 23.04
CA ARG A 7 61.74 -17.38 23.02
C ARG A 7 60.62 -17.83 22.11
N THR A 8 59.51 -18.19 22.68
CA THR A 8 58.23 -18.50 21.97
C THR A 8 57.61 -17.19 21.54
N VAL A 9 57.53 -16.94 20.23
CA VAL A 9 56.77 -15.84 19.65
C VAL A 9 55.32 -16.29 19.48
N VAL A 10 54.42 -15.72 20.29
CA VAL A 10 52.98 -15.89 20.14
C VAL A 10 52.51 -14.90 19.08
N ALA A 11 52.16 -15.39 17.91
CA ALA A 11 51.50 -14.61 16.87
C ALA A 11 50.00 -14.47 17.23
N ILE A 12 49.56 -13.28 17.62
CA ILE A 12 48.17 -12.94 17.79
C ILE A 12 47.57 -12.66 16.41
N ALA A 13 46.83 -13.60 15.86
CA ALA A 13 46.01 -13.39 14.68
C ALA A 13 44.83 -12.48 15.05
N ALA A 14 44.83 -11.23 14.67
CA ALA A 14 43.70 -10.34 14.75
C ALA A 14 42.63 -10.76 13.70
N LEU A 15 41.59 -11.45 14.14
CA LEU A 15 40.39 -11.62 13.32
C LEU A 15 39.70 -10.27 13.17
N GLY A 16 39.91 -9.63 12.05
CA GLY A 16 39.16 -8.46 11.65
C GLY A 16 37.71 -8.88 11.35
N SER A 17 36.80 -8.61 12.26
CA SER A 17 35.36 -8.71 12.00
C SER A 17 35.00 -7.62 10.99
N ALA A 18 34.91 -7.98 9.70
CA ALA A 18 34.31 -7.14 8.70
C ALA A 18 32.79 -7.06 9.03
N THR A 19 32.38 -6.00 9.71
CA THR A 19 30.98 -5.61 9.77
C THR A 19 30.58 -5.19 8.36
N ILE A 20 29.91 -6.11 7.64
CA ILE A 20 29.15 -5.74 6.46
C ILE A 20 28.01 -4.88 6.97
N GLY A 21 28.23 -3.57 7.02
CA GLY A 21 27.17 -2.60 7.20
C GLY A 21 26.25 -2.74 5.99
N LEU A 22 25.12 -3.40 6.16
CA LEU A 22 23.97 -3.24 5.27
C LEU A 22 23.57 -1.75 5.40
N ALA A 23 24.16 -0.91 4.54
CA ALA A 23 23.59 0.39 4.27
C ALA A 23 22.21 0.08 3.73
N ALA A 24 21.16 0.30 4.55
CA ALA A 24 19.80 0.32 4.03
C ALA A 24 19.82 1.39 2.93
N ASP A 25 19.74 0.96 1.67
CA ASP A 25 19.69 1.89 0.54
C ASP A 25 18.57 2.88 0.82
N ALA A 26 18.90 4.17 0.70
CA ALA A 26 17.92 5.22 0.96
C ALA A 26 16.79 5.06 -0.04
N ILE A 27 15.56 4.87 0.50
CA ILE A 27 14.36 4.72 -0.33
C ILE A 27 14.26 5.86 -1.35
N SER A 28 13.92 5.55 -2.60
CA SER A 28 13.79 6.55 -3.66
C SER A 28 12.69 7.56 -3.37
N HIS A 29 12.78 8.75 -3.97
CA HIS A 29 11.72 9.76 -3.84
C HIS A 29 10.38 9.24 -4.38
N GLY A 30 10.40 8.59 -5.55
CA GLY A 30 9.20 8.00 -6.16
C GLY A 30 8.56 6.91 -5.30
N ASP A 31 9.38 6.08 -4.64
CA ASP A 31 8.86 5.07 -3.71
C ASP A 31 8.20 5.70 -2.47
N LYS A 32 8.78 6.79 -1.94
CA LYS A 32 8.17 7.53 -0.81
C LYS A 32 6.83 8.14 -1.21
N GLU A 33 6.75 8.72 -2.39
CA GLU A 33 5.50 9.27 -2.90
C GLU A 33 4.46 8.17 -3.12
N PHE A 34 4.86 7.06 -3.76
CA PHE A 34 3.97 5.90 -3.95
C PHE A 34 3.40 5.39 -2.61
N LEU A 35 4.23 5.21 -1.58
CA LEU A 35 3.77 4.75 -0.27
C LEU A 35 2.75 5.72 0.36
N LYS A 36 2.97 7.03 0.24
CA LYS A 36 2.05 8.05 0.75
C LYS A 36 0.73 8.07 -0.02
N ASP A 37 0.81 8.10 -1.35
CA ASP A 37 -0.36 8.10 -2.23
C ASP A 37 -1.21 6.84 -2.03
N ALA A 38 -0.57 5.67 -1.92
CA ALA A 38 -1.25 4.42 -1.66
C ALA A 38 -1.92 4.38 -0.27
N SER A 39 -1.29 4.98 0.75
CA SER A 39 -1.88 5.13 2.09
C SER A 39 -3.11 6.03 2.06
N GLU A 40 -2.99 7.20 1.46
CA GLU A 40 -4.08 8.16 1.34
C GLU A 40 -5.27 7.58 0.58
N LEU A 41 -5.01 6.92 -0.55
CA LEU A 41 -6.03 6.21 -1.30
C LEU A 41 -6.70 5.14 -0.44
N GLY A 42 -5.92 4.28 0.19
CA GLY A 42 -6.44 3.16 0.96
C GLY A 42 -7.31 3.58 2.14
N LEU A 43 -6.95 4.67 2.86
CA LEU A 43 -7.77 5.23 3.93
C LEU A 43 -9.13 5.71 3.40
N THR A 44 -9.12 6.43 2.28
CA THR A 44 -10.34 6.95 1.65
C THR A 44 -11.26 5.82 1.16
N GLU A 45 -10.67 4.81 0.51
CA GLU A 45 -11.43 3.68 -0.04
C GLU A 45 -12.05 2.80 1.05
N VAL A 46 -11.43 2.69 2.22
CA VAL A 46 -12.05 2.03 3.39
C VAL A 46 -13.32 2.78 3.84
N GLN A 47 -13.27 4.10 3.93
CA GLN A 47 -14.42 4.91 4.36
C GLN A 47 -15.54 4.89 3.33
N LEU A 48 -15.20 5.08 2.04
CA LEU A 48 -16.19 4.98 0.96
C LEU A 48 -16.80 3.59 0.86
N GLY A 49 -15.99 2.54 0.98
CA GLY A 49 -16.47 1.16 0.98
C GLY A 49 -17.45 0.90 2.13
N LYS A 50 -17.14 1.41 3.33
CA LYS A 50 -18.07 1.36 4.46
C LYS A 50 -19.37 2.06 4.15
N MET A 51 -19.31 3.29 3.64
CA MET A 51 -20.52 4.05 3.27
C MET A 51 -21.35 3.30 2.22
N ALA A 52 -20.72 2.69 1.23
CA ALA A 52 -21.41 1.92 0.19
C ALA A 52 -22.06 0.64 0.73
N ALA A 53 -21.40 -0.06 1.63
CA ALA A 53 -21.95 -1.23 2.28
C ALA A 53 -23.20 -0.89 3.15
N GLU A 54 -23.19 0.27 3.80
CA GLU A 54 -24.26 0.73 4.68
C GLU A 54 -25.41 1.42 3.93
N LYS A 55 -25.09 2.35 3.03
CA LYS A 55 -26.07 3.23 2.36
C LYS A 55 -26.46 2.79 0.95
N GLY A 56 -25.65 1.96 0.30
CA GLY A 56 -25.94 1.47 -1.04
C GLY A 56 -27.34 0.86 -1.13
N THR A 57 -28.01 1.07 -2.24
CA THR A 57 -29.36 0.57 -2.48
C THR A 57 -29.33 -0.76 -3.21
N SER A 58 -28.48 -0.86 -4.23
CA SER A 58 -28.32 -2.09 -4.99
C SER A 58 -27.44 -3.10 -4.25
N PRO A 59 -27.74 -4.41 -4.37
CA PRO A 59 -26.90 -5.47 -3.81
C PRO A 59 -25.46 -5.39 -4.30
N ASP A 60 -25.24 -5.02 -5.57
CA ASP A 60 -23.90 -4.93 -6.19
C ASP A 60 -23.06 -3.81 -5.54
N ILE A 61 -23.67 -2.66 -5.25
CA ILE A 61 -22.98 -1.56 -4.58
C ILE A 61 -22.60 -1.94 -3.15
N LYS A 62 -23.52 -2.59 -2.43
CA LYS A 62 -23.24 -3.10 -1.08
C LYS A 62 -22.09 -4.12 -1.09
N ALA A 63 -22.14 -5.06 -2.02
CA ALA A 63 -21.10 -6.08 -2.16
C ALA A 63 -19.75 -5.47 -2.52
N LEU A 64 -19.71 -4.55 -3.49
CA LEU A 64 -18.50 -3.82 -3.86
C LEU A 64 -17.95 -3.03 -2.66
N GLY A 65 -18.80 -2.29 -1.95
CA GLY A 65 -18.40 -1.52 -0.78
C GLY A 65 -17.79 -2.39 0.32
N ALA A 66 -18.43 -3.50 0.66
CA ALA A 66 -17.92 -4.44 1.66
C ALA A 66 -16.56 -5.05 1.24
N LYS A 67 -16.43 -5.41 -0.03
CA LYS A 67 -15.17 -5.95 -0.58
C LYS A 67 -14.06 -4.93 -0.57
N MET A 68 -14.31 -3.71 -1.05
CA MET A 68 -13.33 -2.62 -1.02
C MET A 68 -12.84 -2.35 0.40
N MET A 69 -13.77 -2.22 1.37
CA MET A 69 -13.42 -2.02 2.78
C MET A 69 -12.50 -3.14 3.31
N ALA A 70 -12.83 -4.40 3.03
CA ALA A 70 -12.03 -5.54 3.50
C ALA A 70 -10.63 -5.59 2.88
N ASP A 71 -10.56 -5.43 1.57
CA ASP A 71 -9.29 -5.55 0.82
C ASP A 71 -8.36 -4.37 1.10
N HIS A 72 -8.89 -3.14 1.14
CA HIS A 72 -8.07 -1.96 1.46
C HIS A 72 -7.60 -1.94 2.91
N ASN A 73 -8.38 -2.43 3.88
CA ASN A 73 -7.90 -2.62 5.26
C ASN A 73 -6.70 -3.57 5.30
N LYS A 74 -6.77 -4.69 4.59
CA LYS A 74 -5.67 -5.66 4.51
C LYS A 74 -4.43 -5.06 3.82
N SER A 75 -4.64 -4.38 2.71
CA SER A 75 -3.57 -3.71 1.97
C SER A 75 -2.90 -2.62 2.81
N ASN A 76 -3.68 -1.78 3.50
CA ASN A 76 -3.17 -0.72 4.38
C ASN A 76 -2.32 -1.28 5.53
N ALA A 77 -2.74 -2.39 6.14
CA ALA A 77 -1.95 -3.03 7.19
C ALA A 77 -0.58 -3.49 6.69
N GLU A 78 -0.49 -4.04 5.48
CA GLU A 78 0.78 -4.43 4.86
C GLU A 78 1.62 -3.20 4.48
N LEU A 79 0.99 -2.17 3.91
CA LEU A 79 1.64 -0.92 3.54
C LEU A 79 2.32 -0.24 4.73
N ILE A 80 1.64 -0.21 5.88
CA ILE A 80 2.17 0.34 7.13
C ILE A 80 3.45 -0.40 7.55
N GLN A 81 3.50 -1.73 7.43
CA GLN A 81 4.68 -2.51 7.76
C GLN A 81 5.85 -2.19 6.82
N ILE A 82 5.58 -2.07 5.52
CA ILE A 82 6.59 -1.70 4.53
C ILE A 82 7.12 -0.29 4.82
N ALA A 83 6.24 0.68 5.02
CA ALA A 83 6.63 2.06 5.30
C ALA A 83 7.47 2.17 6.58
N ALA A 84 7.09 1.45 7.64
CA ALA A 84 7.84 1.41 8.90
C ALA A 84 9.25 0.82 8.69
N ALA A 85 9.38 -0.28 7.95
CA ALA A 85 10.67 -0.90 7.63
C ALA A 85 11.57 0.05 6.82
N LYS A 86 10.97 0.87 5.96
CA LYS A 86 11.67 1.87 5.13
C LYS A 86 11.81 3.24 5.81
N ARG A 87 11.33 3.39 7.04
CA ARG A 87 11.33 4.66 7.81
C ARG A 87 10.62 5.80 7.09
N VAL A 88 9.53 5.47 6.41
CA VAL A 88 8.63 6.44 5.76
C VAL A 88 7.46 6.70 6.68
N GLU A 89 7.24 7.96 7.02
CA GLU A 89 6.05 8.39 7.76
C GLU A 89 4.87 8.50 6.79
N LEU A 90 3.80 7.79 7.10
CA LEU A 90 2.52 7.85 6.40
C LEU A 90 1.57 8.79 7.14
N GLY A 91 0.73 9.51 6.39
CA GLY A 91 -0.45 10.16 6.96
C GLY A 91 -1.41 9.09 7.47
N MET A 92 -1.86 9.24 8.71
CA MET A 92 -2.81 8.31 9.33
C MET A 92 -4.25 8.84 9.31
N ASP A 93 -4.43 10.08 8.86
CA ASP A 93 -5.72 10.76 8.77
C ASP A 93 -5.98 11.22 7.34
N GLU A 94 -7.27 11.31 6.98
CA GLU A 94 -7.66 11.87 5.70
C GLU A 94 -7.26 13.35 5.60
N THR A 95 -6.77 13.72 4.43
CA THR A 95 -6.48 15.11 4.08
C THR A 95 -7.77 15.94 4.02
N ALA A 96 -7.66 17.25 4.03
CA ALA A 96 -8.81 18.15 3.91
C ALA A 96 -9.60 17.90 2.60
N ALA A 97 -8.91 17.54 1.50
CA ALA A 97 -9.54 17.21 0.23
C ALA A 97 -10.35 15.91 0.31
N GLN A 98 -9.79 14.88 0.95
CA GLN A 98 -10.47 13.60 1.16
C GLN A 98 -11.69 13.75 2.08
N LYS A 99 -11.56 14.48 3.20
CA LYS A 99 -12.70 14.81 4.07
C LYS A 99 -13.81 15.52 3.32
N LYS A 100 -13.49 16.49 2.48
CA LYS A 100 -14.46 17.19 1.64
C LYS A 100 -15.14 16.24 0.65
N MET A 101 -14.38 15.35 0.03
CA MET A 101 -14.92 14.36 -0.90
C MET A 101 -15.84 13.38 -0.15
N LEU A 102 -15.43 12.80 0.97
CA LEU A 102 -16.26 11.91 1.78
C LEU A 102 -17.55 12.60 2.24
N ALA A 103 -17.47 13.85 2.71
CA ALA A 103 -18.63 14.65 3.09
C ALA A 103 -19.62 14.85 1.95
N SER A 104 -19.15 14.88 0.68
CA SER A 104 -20.06 14.97 -0.47
C SER A 104 -20.96 13.74 -0.66
N PHE A 105 -20.59 12.60 -0.09
CA PHE A 105 -21.38 11.37 -0.08
C PHE A 105 -22.32 11.26 1.12
N GLU A 106 -22.08 11.99 2.20
CA GLU A 106 -22.85 11.84 3.45
C GLU A 106 -24.34 12.17 3.28
N GLY A 107 -24.64 13.22 2.49
CA GLY A 107 -26.01 13.66 2.22
C GLY A 107 -26.75 12.85 1.15
N LYS A 108 -26.08 11.95 0.44
CA LYS A 108 -26.64 11.19 -0.66
C LYS A 108 -27.25 9.89 -0.19
N THR A 109 -28.32 9.47 -0.84
CA THR A 109 -29.02 8.22 -0.56
C THR A 109 -29.60 7.63 -1.85
N GLY A 110 -30.03 6.36 -1.79
CA GLY A 110 -30.73 5.74 -2.91
C GLY A 110 -29.89 5.62 -4.18
N ALA A 111 -30.56 5.74 -5.31
CA ALA A 111 -29.93 5.59 -6.62
C ALA A 111 -28.90 6.69 -6.94
N GLU A 112 -29.03 7.88 -6.35
CA GLU A 112 -28.05 8.94 -6.49
C GLU A 112 -26.71 8.57 -5.84
N PHE A 113 -26.75 8.03 -4.61
CA PHE A 113 -25.56 7.52 -3.93
C PHE A 113 -24.92 6.40 -4.75
N ASP A 114 -25.69 5.41 -5.19
CA ASP A 114 -25.18 4.26 -5.95
C ASP A 114 -24.48 4.70 -7.24
N LYS A 115 -25.06 5.66 -7.97
CA LYS A 115 -24.50 6.20 -9.19
C LYS A 115 -23.16 6.90 -8.93
N GLU A 116 -23.13 7.84 -8.00
CA GLU A 116 -21.92 8.63 -7.73
C GLU A 116 -20.80 7.78 -7.13
N PHE A 117 -21.14 6.86 -6.22
CA PHE A 117 -20.17 5.91 -5.70
C PHE A 117 -19.53 5.09 -6.82
N ARG A 118 -20.34 4.56 -7.74
CA ARG A 118 -19.86 3.78 -8.89
C ARG A 118 -18.93 4.61 -9.78
N GLU A 119 -19.34 5.82 -10.14
CA GLU A 119 -18.53 6.72 -10.98
C GLU A 119 -17.20 7.07 -10.33
N HIS A 120 -17.23 7.34 -9.02
CA HIS A 120 -16.02 7.61 -8.24
C HIS A 120 -15.10 6.39 -8.18
N ALA A 121 -15.64 5.23 -7.82
CA ALA A 121 -14.88 3.99 -7.74
C ALA A 121 -14.21 3.63 -9.07
N VAL A 122 -14.92 3.76 -10.20
CA VAL A 122 -14.34 3.54 -11.53
C VAL A 122 -13.14 4.48 -11.77
N LYS A 123 -13.32 5.77 -11.53
CA LYS A 123 -12.27 6.77 -11.77
C LYS A 123 -11.04 6.55 -10.90
N ASP A 124 -11.25 6.29 -9.62
CA ASP A 124 -10.15 6.15 -8.67
C ASP A 124 -9.39 4.85 -8.88
N HIS A 125 -10.09 3.73 -9.15
CA HIS A 125 -9.42 2.48 -9.46
C HIS A 125 -8.66 2.51 -10.80
N GLN A 126 -9.17 3.22 -11.82
CA GLN A 126 -8.40 3.45 -13.06
C GLN A 126 -7.10 4.22 -12.80
N LYS A 127 -7.15 5.24 -11.93
CA LYS A 127 -5.95 5.98 -11.52
C LYS A 127 -5.01 5.10 -10.71
N ALA A 128 -5.54 4.39 -9.71
CA ALA A 128 -4.77 3.50 -8.84
C ALA A 128 -4.03 2.42 -9.65
N ILE A 129 -4.70 1.76 -10.59
CA ILE A 129 -4.09 0.74 -11.45
C ILE A 129 -2.88 1.31 -12.18
N LYS A 130 -2.95 2.52 -12.73
CA LYS A 130 -1.80 3.16 -13.40
C LYS A 130 -0.63 3.39 -12.44
N THR A 131 -0.91 3.93 -11.25
CA THR A 131 0.11 4.20 -10.22
C THR A 131 0.75 2.90 -9.74
N PHE A 132 -0.05 1.88 -9.45
CA PHE A 132 0.45 0.58 -8.99
C PHE A 132 1.20 -0.18 -10.08
N THR A 133 0.76 -0.11 -11.36
CA THR A 133 1.51 -0.67 -12.49
C THR A 133 2.87 -0.02 -12.59
N HIS A 134 2.94 1.31 -12.54
CA HIS A 134 4.21 2.02 -12.58
C HIS A 134 5.14 1.57 -11.44
N ALA A 135 4.66 1.51 -10.21
CA ALA A 135 5.47 1.06 -9.08
C ALA A 135 5.91 -0.41 -9.22
N ALA A 136 5.03 -1.31 -9.69
CA ALA A 136 5.35 -2.72 -9.93
C ALA A 136 6.43 -2.91 -11.01
N GLU A 137 6.48 -2.03 -12.00
CA GLU A 137 7.45 -2.10 -13.09
C GLU A 137 8.77 -1.43 -12.75
N THR A 138 8.72 -0.25 -12.10
CA THR A 138 9.86 0.66 -12.03
C THR A 138 10.47 0.84 -10.64
N SER A 139 9.78 0.46 -9.56
CA SER A 139 10.35 0.61 -8.22
C SER A 139 11.67 -0.15 -8.10
N PRO A 140 12.75 0.50 -7.62
CA PRO A 140 14.00 -0.18 -7.29
C PRO A 140 13.90 -1.00 -6.00
N ASP A 141 12.92 -0.73 -5.15
CA ASP A 141 12.69 -1.46 -3.90
C ASP A 141 11.84 -2.71 -4.12
N ALA A 142 12.39 -3.87 -3.77
CA ALA A 142 11.74 -5.15 -4.02
C ALA A 142 10.42 -5.34 -3.25
N ASP A 143 10.33 -4.82 -2.02
CA ASP A 143 9.11 -4.95 -1.20
C ASP A 143 7.99 -4.10 -1.78
N ILE A 144 8.31 -2.88 -2.20
CA ILE A 144 7.36 -1.95 -2.84
C ILE A 144 6.89 -2.50 -4.18
N LYS A 145 7.83 -2.99 -5.00
CA LYS A 145 7.50 -3.65 -6.28
C LYS A 145 6.54 -4.84 -6.07
N ALA A 146 6.84 -5.70 -5.09
CA ALA A 146 6.01 -6.86 -4.76
C ALA A 146 4.62 -6.45 -4.23
N PHE A 147 4.57 -5.45 -3.34
CA PHE A 147 3.33 -4.89 -2.82
C PHE A 147 2.44 -4.34 -3.95
N ALA A 148 3.02 -3.55 -4.84
CA ALA A 148 2.28 -2.98 -5.97
C ALA A 148 1.74 -4.08 -6.89
N ALA A 149 2.57 -5.04 -7.29
CA ALA A 149 2.18 -6.16 -8.15
C ALA A 149 1.07 -7.04 -7.53
N LYS A 150 1.15 -7.30 -6.22
CA LYS A 150 0.14 -8.08 -5.48
C LYS A 150 -1.22 -7.40 -5.44
N ASN A 151 -1.26 -6.07 -5.34
CA ASN A 151 -2.51 -5.32 -5.24
C ASN A 151 -3.18 -5.05 -6.59
N LEU A 152 -2.45 -5.13 -7.72
CA LEU A 152 -3.02 -4.90 -9.05
C LEU A 152 -4.26 -5.75 -9.37
N PRO A 153 -4.26 -7.08 -9.19
CA PRO A 153 -5.45 -7.89 -9.47
C PRO A 153 -6.64 -7.50 -8.58
N ILE A 154 -6.42 -7.07 -7.34
CA ILE A 154 -7.47 -6.61 -6.43
C ILE A 154 -8.11 -5.33 -6.96
N LEU A 155 -7.29 -4.35 -7.37
CA LEU A 155 -7.76 -3.10 -7.95
C LEU A 155 -8.51 -3.32 -9.27
N GLN A 156 -8.05 -4.26 -10.09
CA GLN A 156 -8.73 -4.64 -11.34
C GLN A 156 -10.08 -5.31 -11.07
N GLU A 157 -10.18 -6.14 -10.05
CA GLU A 157 -11.45 -6.76 -9.64
C GLU A 157 -12.45 -5.70 -9.17
N HIS A 158 -12.03 -4.77 -8.30
CA HIS A 158 -12.88 -3.66 -7.87
C HIS A 158 -13.35 -2.81 -9.05
N LEU A 159 -12.46 -2.50 -9.99
CA LEU A 159 -12.81 -1.78 -11.22
C LEU A 159 -13.84 -2.54 -12.05
N ALA A 160 -13.68 -3.85 -12.22
CA ALA A 160 -14.62 -4.69 -12.95
C ALA A 160 -16.00 -4.72 -12.29
N MET A 161 -16.06 -4.83 -10.97
CA MET A 161 -17.30 -4.74 -10.20
C MET A 161 -17.94 -3.36 -10.33
N ALA A 162 -17.17 -2.29 -10.18
CA ALA A 162 -17.66 -0.91 -10.32
C ALA A 162 -18.17 -0.62 -11.73
N SER A 163 -17.52 -1.14 -12.76
CA SER A 163 -17.91 -0.96 -14.16
C SER A 163 -19.09 -1.86 -14.59
N GLY A 164 -19.53 -2.78 -13.72
CA GLY A 164 -20.56 -3.78 -14.11
C GLY A 164 -20.07 -4.81 -15.12
N THR A 165 -18.76 -4.97 -15.26
CA THR A 165 -18.12 -5.93 -16.17
C THR A 165 -17.61 -7.18 -15.46
N ALA A 166 -17.75 -7.24 -14.13
CA ALA A 166 -17.43 -8.44 -13.36
C ALA A 166 -18.39 -9.56 -13.78
N MET A 167 -17.83 -10.65 -14.29
CA MET A 167 -18.64 -11.84 -14.61
C MET A 167 -19.15 -12.43 -13.29
N ALA A 168 -20.47 -12.61 -13.19
CA ALA A 168 -21.05 -13.39 -12.12
C ALA A 168 -20.53 -14.82 -12.22
N HIS A 169 -19.78 -15.26 -11.23
CA HIS A 169 -19.33 -16.65 -11.09
C HIS A 169 -20.30 -17.42 -10.21
#